data_dc7d15158d966ad4a09edc60fecc4a8f
#
_entry.id   dc7d15158d966ad4a09edc60fecc4a8f
#
_cell.length_a   1.000
_cell.length_b   1.000
_cell.length_c   1.000
_cell.angle_alpha   90.00
_cell.angle_beta   90.00
_cell.angle_gamma   90.00
#
_symmetry.space_group_name_H-M   'P 1'
#
loop_
_entity.id
_entity.type
_entity.pdbx_description
1 polymer ?
#
loop_
_entity_poly.entity_id
_entity_poly.type
_entity_poly.pdbx_seq_one_letter_code
_entity_poly.pdbx_strand_id
1 'polypeptide(L)' 'MLQHFSYKPMFAGGSLPGWTFTFFYKQERYSGDYNPDGTIVWTSGTPTDEENVKKMIHELMTFHVYE' A
#
# COMPACT_ATOMS: atom_id res chain seq x y z
N MET A 1 -1.96 -13.11 -5.00
CA MET A 1 -2.52 -12.58 -3.76
C MET A 1 -1.42 -12.01 -2.87
N LEU A 2 -1.68 -10.89 -2.23
CA LEU A 2 -0.71 -10.27 -1.33
C LEU A 2 -0.70 -10.99 0.01
N GLN A 3 0.50 -11.15 0.59
CA GLN A 3 0.66 -11.79 1.88
C GLN A 3 1.24 -10.79 2.87
N HIS A 4 0.84 -10.92 4.13
CA HIS A 4 1.37 -10.10 5.23
C HIS A 4 1.21 -8.60 4.94
N PHE A 5 0.08 -8.23 4.36
CA PHE A 5 -0.19 -6.82 4.10
C PHE A 5 -0.35 -6.07 5.41
N SER A 6 0.39 -4.98 5.54
CA SER A 6 0.25 -4.09 6.70
C SER A 6 0.37 -2.65 6.24
N TYR A 7 -0.19 -1.75 7.04
CA TYR A 7 -0.15 -0.34 6.72
C TYR A 7 -0.17 0.46 8.02
N LYS A 8 0.31 1.68 7.93
CA LYS A 8 0.28 2.60 9.06
C LYS A 8 0.23 4.03 8.52
N PRO A 9 -0.25 4.99 9.34
CA PRO A 9 -0.22 6.39 8.92
C PRO A 9 1.21 6.82 8.60
N MET A 10 1.34 7.61 7.54
CA MET A 10 2.65 8.07 7.11
C MET A 10 3.28 8.99 8.13
N PHE A 11 2.47 9.77 8.84
CA PHE A 11 2.93 10.72 9.85
C PHE A 11 2.27 10.40 11.18
N ALA A 12 3.06 10.34 12.24
CA ALA A 12 2.59 9.91 13.54
C ALA A 12 1.49 10.81 14.09
N GLY A 13 1.52 12.08 13.82
CA GLY A 13 0.52 13.00 14.32
C GLY A 13 -0.77 13.04 13.50
N GLY A 14 -0.78 12.36 12.37
CA GLY A 14 -1.95 12.38 11.50
C GLY A 14 -2.22 13.74 10.88
N SER A 15 -1.27 14.64 10.94
CA SER A 15 -1.45 15.98 10.40
C SER A 15 -1.48 16.01 8.88
N LEU A 16 -0.82 15.05 8.24
CA LEU A 16 -0.84 14.93 6.79
C LEU A 16 -1.44 13.58 6.42
N PRO A 17 -2.36 13.55 5.45
CA PRO A 17 -2.96 12.29 5.03
C PRO A 17 -1.97 11.42 4.27
N GLY A 18 -2.21 10.12 4.32
CA GLY A 18 -1.37 9.16 3.62
C GLY A 18 -0.98 8.02 4.52
N TRP A 19 -0.59 6.91 3.90
CA TRP A 19 -0.22 5.69 4.61
C TRP A 19 0.99 5.06 3.97
N THR A 20 1.79 4.37 4.79
CA THR A 20 2.88 3.53 4.32
C THR A 20 2.43 2.08 4.43
N PHE A 21 2.62 1.32 3.37
CA PHE A 21 2.21 -0.08 3.38
C PHE A 21 3.40 -0.99 3.06
N THR A 22 3.29 -2.25 3.51
CA THR A 22 4.24 -3.29 3.17
C THR A 22 3.48 -4.59 2.93
N PHE A 23 4.02 -5.44 2.09
CA PHE A 23 3.42 -6.74 1.82
C PHE A 23 4.45 -7.64 1.13
N PHE A 24 4.09 -8.92 1.05
CA PHE A 24 4.87 -9.90 0.29
C PHE A 24 4.05 -10.32 -0.92
N TYR A 25 4.72 -10.43 -2.06
CA TYR A 25 4.11 -10.86 -3.30
C TYR A 25 5.12 -11.70 -4.07
N LYS A 26 4.75 -12.93 -4.38
CA LYS A 26 5.64 -13.86 -5.09
C LYS A 26 7.00 -13.96 -4.39
N GLN A 27 6.97 -14.08 -3.07
CA GLN A 27 8.14 -14.27 -2.23
C GLN A 27 9.08 -13.07 -2.18
N GLU A 28 8.61 -11.91 -2.61
CA GLU A 28 9.38 -10.68 -2.50
C GLU A 28 8.62 -9.67 -1.66
N ARG A 29 9.37 -8.92 -0.89
CA ARG A 29 8.79 -7.88 -0.05
C ARG A 29 8.75 -6.56 -0.80
N TYR A 30 7.60 -5.93 -0.78
CA TYR A 30 7.41 -4.62 -1.38
C TYR A 30 6.89 -3.64 -0.36
N SER A 31 7.21 -2.38 -0.55
CA SER A 31 6.69 -1.30 0.29
C SER A 31 6.47 -0.07 -0.56
N GLY A 32 5.62 0.82 -0.04
CA GLY A 32 5.32 2.04 -0.75
C GLY A 32 4.45 2.95 0.08
N ASP A 33 4.09 4.08 -0.51
CA ASP A 33 3.21 5.06 0.10
C ASP A 33 1.89 5.08 -0.65
N TYR A 34 0.79 5.14 0.12
CA TYR A 34 -0.55 5.24 -0.43
C TYR A 34 -1.11 6.60 -0.06
N ASN A 35 -1.39 7.41 -1.06
CA ASN A 35 -1.89 8.76 -0.85
C ASN A 35 -3.41 8.79 -0.81
N PRO A 36 -4.02 9.81 -0.18
CA PRO A 36 -5.48 9.87 -0.07
C PRO A 36 -6.21 9.92 -1.39
N ASP A 37 -5.55 10.39 -2.45
CA ASP A 37 -6.16 10.43 -3.77
C ASP A 37 -6.05 9.08 -4.50
N GLY A 38 -5.48 8.08 -3.86
CA GLY A 38 -5.33 6.76 -4.45
C GLY A 38 -4.00 6.53 -5.15
N THR A 39 -3.12 7.53 -5.17
CA THR A 39 -1.82 7.39 -5.82
C THR A 39 -0.90 6.50 -4.98
N ILE A 40 -0.20 5.61 -5.64
CA ILE A 40 0.75 4.71 -4.99
C ILE A 40 2.16 5.05 -5.46
N VAL A 41 3.05 5.25 -4.51
CA VAL A 41 4.46 5.52 -4.80
C VAL A 41 5.28 4.38 -4.23
N TRP A 42 5.96 3.64 -5.09
CA TRP A 42 6.77 2.50 -4.67
C TRP A 42 8.08 2.99 -4.06
N THR A 43 8.44 2.47 -2.89
CA THR A 43 9.67 2.85 -2.22
C THR A 43 10.74 1.76 -2.26
N SER A 44 10.35 0.50 -2.45
CA SER A 44 11.30 -0.61 -2.48
C SER A 44 11.48 -1.19 -3.87
N GLY A 45 10.69 -0.76 -4.85
CA GLY A 45 10.73 -1.30 -6.19
C GLY A 45 9.34 -1.62 -6.69
N THR A 46 9.16 -1.62 -7.99
CA THR A 46 7.86 -1.83 -8.60
C THR A 46 7.68 -3.31 -8.94
N PRO A 47 6.59 -3.93 -8.51
CA PRO A 47 6.33 -5.33 -8.89
C PRO A 47 6.03 -5.45 -10.38
N THR A 48 6.29 -6.63 -10.93
CA THR A 48 6.06 -6.86 -12.35
C THR A 48 4.59 -6.78 -12.74
N ASP A 49 3.70 -7.14 -11.82
CA ASP A 49 2.26 -7.09 -12.02
C ASP A 49 1.67 -5.84 -11.41
N GLU A 50 2.28 -4.71 -11.65
CA GLU A 50 1.94 -3.48 -10.94
C GLU A 50 0.46 -3.15 -10.96
N GLU A 51 -0.18 -3.27 -12.11
CA GLU A 51 -1.59 -2.91 -12.19
C GLU A 51 -2.49 -3.80 -11.33
N ASN A 52 -2.23 -5.11 -11.35
CA ASN A 52 -3.00 -6.03 -10.52
C ASN A 52 -2.71 -5.82 -9.04
N VAL A 53 -1.44 -5.58 -8.72
CA VAL A 53 -1.05 -5.34 -7.34
C VAL A 53 -1.68 -4.05 -6.83
N LYS A 54 -1.71 -3.01 -7.62
CA LYS A 54 -2.37 -1.75 -7.24
C LYS A 54 -3.85 -1.96 -6.98
N LYS A 55 -4.53 -2.75 -7.80
CA LYS A 55 -5.93 -3.07 -7.56
C LYS A 55 -6.13 -3.74 -6.22
N MET A 56 -5.27 -4.71 -5.90
CA MET A 56 -5.37 -5.40 -4.63
C MET A 56 -5.11 -4.47 -3.45
N ILE A 57 -4.14 -3.58 -3.59
CA ILE A 57 -3.86 -2.61 -2.54
C ILE A 57 -5.05 -1.68 -2.35
N HIS A 58 -5.65 -1.18 -3.43
CA HIS A 58 -6.83 -0.33 -3.33
C HIS A 58 -7.97 -1.04 -2.60
N GLU A 59 -8.21 -2.30 -2.91
CA GLU A 59 -9.24 -3.06 -2.24
C GLU A 59 -8.96 -3.22 -0.76
N LEU A 60 -7.71 -3.54 -0.41
CA LEU A 60 -7.32 -3.72 0.97
C LEU A 60 -7.42 -2.40 1.74
N MET A 61 -6.98 -1.32 1.16
CA MET A 61 -7.06 0.00 1.82
C MET A 61 -8.51 0.43 1.99
N THR A 62 -9.35 0.19 0.98
CA THR A 62 -10.76 0.50 1.09
C THR A 62 -11.39 -0.26 2.24
N PHE A 63 -11.06 -1.54 2.35
CA PHE A 63 -11.61 -2.38 3.40
C PHE A 63 -11.15 -1.94 4.79
N HIS A 64 -9.87 -1.59 4.92
CA HIS A 64 -9.29 -1.34 6.24
C HIS A 64 -9.36 0.12 6.65
N VAL A 65 -9.39 1.05 5.71
CA VAL A 65 -9.27 2.48 6.02
C VAL A 65 -10.58 3.23 5.73
N TYR A 66 -11.17 2.96 4.59
CA TYR A 66 -12.31 3.78 4.12
C TYR A 66 -13.68 3.16 4.37
N GLU A 67 -13.74 1.98 4.90
CA GLU A 67 -15.05 1.37 5.12
C GLU A 67 -15.86 2.09 6.24
#